data_03a6aa25f36d76d1740e1988b1b24c5f
#
_entry.id   03a6aa25f36d76d1740e1988b1b24c5f
#
_cell.length_a   1.000
_cell.length_b   1.000
_cell.length_c   1.000
_cell.angle_alpha   90.00
_cell.angle_beta   90.00
_cell.angle_gamma   90.00
#
_symmetry.space_group_name_H-M   'P 1'
#
loop_
_entity.id
_entity.type
_entity.pdbx_description
1 polymer ?
#
loop_
_entity_poly.entity_id
_entity_poly.type
_entity_poly.pdbx_seq_one_letter_code
_entity_poly.pdbx_strand_id
1 'polypeptide(L)'
;MKIEIPYKPRPLQKELHTQLKRFNVICCHRRFGKTVFAINHLIKTAISKPNKRLAYIAPTYRQGKNVAFDYLKEYTAPLMKLGGNRHETELKIDLWNGSRIQIFGSDNPDALRGLGFDGVVLDEFALMSPRTWTEVVRPAVSDKLGYVIFIGTPMGHNQFWDVY
;
A
#
# COMPACT_ATOMS: atom_id res chain seq x y z
N MET A 1 8.24 -19.34 18.20
CA MET A 1 7.57 -18.14 18.81
C MET A 1 6.41 -17.74 17.91
N LYS A 2 5.19 -17.68 18.45
CA LYS A 2 4.02 -17.19 17.69
C LYS A 2 4.03 -15.68 17.74
N ILE A 3 4.11 -15.02 16.60
CA ILE A 3 3.99 -13.56 16.50
C ILE A 3 2.62 -13.24 15.97
N GLU A 4 1.91 -12.39 16.69
CA GLU A 4 0.58 -11.95 16.32
C GLU A 4 0.60 -10.46 15.95
N ILE A 5 0.09 -10.13 14.77
CA ILE A 5 -0.11 -8.75 14.32
C ILE A 5 -1.41 -8.25 14.96
N PRO A 6 -1.42 -7.07 15.61
CA PRO A 6 -2.59 -6.57 16.32
C PRO A 6 -3.70 -6.04 15.38
N TYR A 7 -3.88 -6.68 14.24
CA TYR A 7 -4.90 -6.34 13.26
C TYR A 7 -6.10 -7.28 13.37
N LYS A 8 -7.25 -6.69 13.63
CA LYS A 8 -8.54 -7.40 13.67
C LYS A 8 -9.42 -6.89 12.54
N PRO A 9 -9.44 -7.55 11.38
CA PRO A 9 -10.25 -7.10 10.25
C PRO A 9 -11.74 -7.19 10.59
N ARG A 10 -12.49 -6.15 10.20
CA ARG A 10 -13.95 -6.18 10.21
C ARG A 10 -14.46 -7.23 9.20
N PRO A 11 -15.69 -7.76 9.32
CA PRO A 11 -16.20 -8.81 8.43
C PRO A 11 -15.97 -8.52 6.96
N LEU A 12 -16.32 -7.32 6.49
CA LEU A 12 -16.16 -6.92 5.10
C LEU A 12 -14.68 -6.78 4.68
N GLN A 13 -13.81 -6.31 5.57
CA GLN A 13 -12.36 -6.28 5.30
C GLN A 13 -11.77 -7.69 5.20
N LYS A 14 -12.25 -8.62 6.03
CA LYS A 14 -11.84 -10.02 5.96
C LYS A 14 -12.22 -10.65 4.62
N GLU A 15 -13.43 -10.39 4.16
CA GLU A 15 -13.90 -10.84 2.85
C GLU A 15 -13.05 -10.24 1.73
N LEU A 16 -12.83 -8.93 1.73
CA LEU A 16 -11.98 -8.26 0.74
C LEU A 16 -10.59 -8.87 0.64
N HIS A 17 -9.95 -9.21 1.75
CA HIS A 17 -8.62 -9.84 1.73
C HIS A 17 -8.58 -11.16 0.97
N THR A 18 -9.70 -11.85 0.84
CA THR A 18 -9.79 -13.13 0.11
C THR A 18 -10.19 -12.97 -1.35
N GLN A 19 -10.81 -11.84 -1.71
CA GLN A 19 -11.33 -11.59 -3.05
C GLN A 19 -10.38 -10.80 -3.96
N LEU A 20 -9.30 -10.22 -3.40
CA LEU A 20 -8.36 -9.41 -4.17
C LEU A 20 -7.72 -10.21 -5.31
N LYS A 21 -7.69 -9.57 -6.47
CA LYS A 21 -7.05 -10.04 -7.71
C LYS A 21 -5.80 -9.21 -8.01
N ARG A 22 -5.27 -9.32 -9.22
CA ARG A 22 -4.12 -8.52 -9.65
C ARG A 22 -4.43 -7.02 -9.72
N PHE A 23 -5.61 -6.65 -10.23
CA PHE A 23 -6.07 -5.26 -10.27
C PHE A 23 -7.39 -5.16 -9.52
N ASN A 24 -7.47 -4.20 -8.60
CA ASN A 24 -8.60 -4.04 -7.69
C ASN A 24 -8.96 -2.58 -7.58
N VAL A 25 -10.25 -2.28 -7.62
CA VAL A 25 -10.77 -0.94 -7.34
C VAL A 25 -11.71 -1.03 -6.15
N ILE A 26 -11.37 -0.32 -5.09
CA ILE A 26 -12.14 -0.32 -3.84
C ILE A 26 -12.71 1.09 -3.61
N CYS A 27 -13.95 1.25 -4.00
CA CYS A 27 -14.72 2.45 -3.76
C CYS A 27 -15.52 2.29 -2.47
N CYS A 28 -15.17 3.01 -1.43
CA CYS A 28 -15.86 2.90 -0.16
C CYS A 28 -15.90 4.23 0.59
N HIS A 29 -16.92 4.38 1.44
CA HIS A 29 -17.16 5.59 2.21
C HIS A 29 -16.05 5.87 3.24
N ARG A 30 -16.03 7.08 3.77
CA ARG A 30 -15.20 7.44 4.94
C ARG A 30 -15.51 6.50 6.10
N ARG A 31 -14.54 6.27 7.00
CA ARG A 31 -14.63 5.38 8.18
C ARG A 31 -14.71 3.87 7.87
N PHE A 32 -14.61 3.44 6.62
CA PHE A 32 -14.45 2.02 6.29
C PHE A 32 -13.16 1.40 6.87
N GLY A 33 -12.16 2.23 7.13
CA GLY A 33 -10.83 1.77 7.56
C GLY A 33 -9.95 1.37 6.37
N LYS A 34 -10.07 2.11 5.26
CA LYS A 34 -9.34 1.87 3.99
C LYS A 34 -7.84 1.76 4.19
N THR A 35 -7.26 2.74 4.89
CA THR A 35 -5.80 2.79 5.14
C THR A 35 -5.34 1.61 5.97
N VAL A 36 -6.05 1.28 7.04
CA VAL A 36 -5.75 0.12 7.90
C VAL A 36 -5.83 -1.18 7.12
N PHE A 37 -6.87 -1.37 6.32
CA PHE A 37 -7.01 -2.53 5.44
C PHE A 37 -5.84 -2.64 4.46
N ALA A 38 -5.52 -1.55 3.75
CA ALA A 38 -4.47 -1.51 2.74
C ALA A 38 -3.09 -1.80 3.33
N ILE A 39 -2.72 -1.16 4.43
CA ILE A 39 -1.45 -1.38 5.13
C ILE A 39 -1.34 -2.84 5.57
N ASN A 40 -2.38 -3.41 6.16
CA ASN A 40 -2.34 -4.80 6.60
C ASN A 40 -2.34 -5.81 5.46
N HIS A 41 -2.91 -5.46 4.29
CA HIS A 41 -2.76 -6.27 3.09
C HIS A 41 -1.33 -6.29 2.56
N LEU A 42 -0.65 -5.14 2.54
CA LEU A 42 0.77 -5.04 2.21
C LEU A 42 1.62 -5.88 3.18
N ILE A 43 1.36 -5.76 4.49
CA ILE A 43 2.08 -6.56 5.50
C ILE A 43 1.86 -8.06 5.27
N LYS A 44 0.62 -8.50 5.05
CA LYS A 44 0.29 -9.90 4.72
C LYS A 44 1.09 -10.39 3.51
N THR A 45 1.19 -9.59 2.47
CA THR A 45 1.98 -9.93 1.28
C THR A 45 3.47 -10.00 1.60
N ALA A 46 3.99 -9.04 2.37
CA ALA A 46 5.41 -8.97 2.73
C ALA A 46 5.89 -10.18 3.56
N ILE A 47 5.03 -10.71 4.43
CA ILE A 47 5.37 -11.87 5.26
C ILE A 47 5.15 -13.21 4.55
N SER A 48 4.29 -13.24 3.51
CA SER A 48 3.93 -14.49 2.82
C SER A 48 5.06 -15.07 1.97
N LYS A 49 5.93 -14.21 1.44
CA LYS A 49 7.09 -14.59 0.62
C LYS A 49 8.25 -13.62 0.85
N PRO A 50 9.50 -14.10 0.78
CA PRO A 50 10.66 -13.23 0.98
C PRO A 50 10.87 -12.27 -0.21
N ASN A 51 11.67 -11.24 0.06
CA ASN A 51 12.16 -10.26 -0.93
C ASN A 51 11.07 -9.50 -1.70
N LYS A 52 9.89 -9.31 -1.10
CA LYS A 52 8.81 -8.52 -1.69
C LYS A 52 9.09 -7.03 -1.62
N ARG A 53 8.77 -6.30 -2.68
CA ARG A 53 8.83 -4.84 -2.77
C ARG A 53 7.43 -4.28 -2.89
N LEU A 54 6.99 -3.59 -1.86
CA LEU A 54 5.61 -3.13 -1.72
C LEU A 54 5.57 -1.62 -1.49
N ALA A 55 4.62 -0.96 -2.12
CA ALA A 55 4.44 0.48 -2.02
C ALA A 55 3.02 0.86 -1.60
N TYR A 56 2.94 1.86 -0.73
CA TYR A 56 1.72 2.60 -0.44
C TYR A 56 1.92 4.03 -0.93
N ILE A 57 1.07 4.48 -1.85
CA ILE A 57 1.18 5.79 -2.47
C ILE A 57 0.00 6.63 -2.00
N ALA A 58 0.32 7.71 -1.27
CA ALA A 58 -0.65 8.72 -0.84
C ALA A 58 -0.67 9.89 -1.84
N PRO A 59 -1.69 10.75 -1.85
CA PRO A 59 -1.71 11.95 -2.69
C PRO A 59 -0.50 12.85 -2.46
N THR A 60 -0.07 13.01 -1.21
CA THR A 60 1.15 13.74 -0.85
C THR A 60 2.02 12.92 0.10
N TYR A 61 3.34 13.16 0.04
CA TYR A 61 4.29 12.54 0.98
C TYR A 61 3.93 12.84 2.44
N ARG A 62 3.51 14.06 2.73
CA ARG A 62 3.11 14.48 4.07
C ARG A 62 1.90 13.68 4.60
N GLN A 63 0.89 13.44 3.76
CA GLN A 63 -0.26 12.61 4.13
C GLN A 63 0.16 11.15 4.38
N GLY A 64 1.02 10.61 3.53
CA GLY A 64 1.58 9.27 3.72
C GLY A 64 2.34 9.14 5.04
N LYS A 65 3.17 10.13 5.38
CA LYS A 65 3.92 10.18 6.63
C LYS A 65 3.02 10.22 7.87
N ASN A 66 2.04 11.12 7.86
CA ASN A 66 1.23 11.40 9.05
C ASN A 66 0.16 10.35 9.35
N VAL A 67 -0.20 9.53 8.37
CA VAL A 67 -1.29 8.55 8.54
C VAL A 67 -0.79 7.14 8.24
N ALA A 68 -0.38 6.89 7.00
CA ALA A 68 -0.06 5.53 6.57
C ALA A 68 1.19 4.96 7.26
N PHE A 69 2.21 5.78 7.47
CA PHE A 69 3.44 5.32 8.10
C PHE A 69 3.27 5.02 9.59
N ASP A 70 2.42 5.75 10.28
CA ASP A 70 2.11 5.46 11.70
C ASP A 70 1.40 4.10 11.83
N TYR A 71 0.42 3.80 10.99
CA TYR A 71 -0.19 2.47 10.94
C TYR A 71 0.81 1.38 10.55
N LEU A 72 1.67 1.66 9.59
CA LEU A 72 2.70 0.69 9.19
C LEU A 72 3.63 0.36 10.35
N LYS A 73 4.06 1.36 11.12
CA LYS A 73 4.89 1.17 12.34
C LYS A 73 4.15 0.36 13.40
N GLU A 74 2.90 0.70 13.67
CA GLU A 74 2.06 0.03 14.66
C GLU A 74 1.91 -1.46 14.35
N TYR A 75 1.46 -1.80 13.15
CA TYR A 75 1.17 -3.18 12.78
C TYR A 75 2.43 -4.03 12.52
N THR A 76 3.57 -3.40 12.19
CA THR A 76 4.83 -4.14 12.04
C THR A 76 5.65 -4.22 13.32
N ALA A 77 5.29 -3.52 14.38
CA ALA A 77 6.05 -3.50 15.64
C ALA A 77 6.36 -4.92 16.19
N PRO A 78 5.41 -5.88 16.23
CA PRO A 78 5.71 -7.24 16.66
C PRO A 78 6.72 -7.95 15.75
N LEU A 79 6.72 -7.65 14.45
CA LEU A 79 7.59 -8.28 13.45
C LEU A 79 9.05 -7.81 13.59
N MET A 80 9.30 -6.62 14.13
CA MET A 80 10.65 -6.11 14.37
C MET A 80 11.45 -6.97 15.37
N LYS A 81 10.77 -7.77 16.18
CA LYS A 81 11.42 -8.76 17.07
C LYS A 81 12.12 -9.88 16.32
N LEU A 82 11.74 -10.13 15.06
CA LEU A 82 12.39 -11.12 14.19
C LEU A 82 13.63 -10.58 13.48
N GLY A 83 13.89 -9.29 13.59
CA GLY A 83 14.89 -8.55 12.85
C GLY A 83 14.24 -7.65 11.78
N GLY A 84 15.04 -6.80 11.20
CA GLY A 84 14.59 -5.80 10.22
C GLY A 84 14.96 -4.39 10.67
N ASN A 85 14.66 -3.43 9.81
CA ASN A 85 15.02 -2.03 10.05
C ASN A 85 13.85 -1.10 9.73
N ARG A 86 13.74 -0.04 10.52
CA ARG A 86 12.77 1.03 10.31
C ARG A 86 13.52 2.29 9.90
N HIS A 87 13.13 2.90 8.80
CA HIS A 87 13.74 4.09 8.24
C HIS A 87 12.74 5.24 8.23
N GLU A 88 12.78 6.07 9.26
CA GLU A 88 11.83 7.17 9.49
C GLU A 88 11.89 8.26 8.40
N THR A 89 13.08 8.54 7.89
CA THR A 89 13.29 9.57 6.85
C THR A 89 12.75 9.16 5.50
N GLU A 90 12.94 7.88 5.15
CA GLU A 90 12.51 7.34 3.85
C GLU A 90 11.12 6.69 3.91
N LEU A 91 10.48 6.69 5.08
CA LEU A 91 9.17 6.08 5.34
C LEU A 91 9.09 4.62 4.89
N LYS A 92 10.12 3.83 5.19
CA LYS A 92 10.16 2.41 4.80
C LYS A 92 10.46 1.52 5.99
N ILE A 93 9.98 0.29 5.89
CA ILE A 93 10.27 -0.79 6.82
C ILE A 93 10.79 -1.98 6.04
N ASP A 94 11.98 -2.44 6.42
CA ASP A 94 12.60 -3.68 5.95
C ASP A 94 12.31 -4.78 6.96
N LEU A 95 11.76 -5.91 6.49
CA LEU A 95 11.47 -7.07 7.32
C LEU A 95 12.64 -8.07 7.29
N TRP A 96 12.68 -8.95 8.29
CA TRP A 96 13.72 -10.01 8.45
C TRP A 96 13.89 -10.91 7.21
N ASN A 97 12.82 -11.07 6.41
CA ASN A 97 12.81 -11.94 5.22
C ASN A 97 13.24 -11.21 3.94
N GLY A 98 13.81 -10.01 4.04
CA GLY A 98 14.23 -9.19 2.92
C GLY A 98 13.12 -8.41 2.21
N SER A 99 11.86 -8.54 2.67
CA SER A 99 10.75 -7.76 2.12
C SER A 99 10.78 -6.32 2.62
N ARG A 100 10.32 -5.40 1.78
CA ARG A 100 10.25 -3.96 2.07
C ARG A 100 8.86 -3.43 1.79
N ILE A 101 8.37 -2.60 2.71
CA ILE A 101 7.17 -1.79 2.51
C ILE A 101 7.57 -0.33 2.64
N GLN A 102 7.27 0.47 1.63
CA GLN A 102 7.63 1.89 1.60
C GLN A 102 6.42 2.77 1.25
N ILE A 103 6.36 3.93 1.92
CA ILE A 103 5.33 4.95 1.68
C ILE A 103 5.89 6.00 0.74
N PHE A 104 5.11 6.37 -0.27
CA PHE A 104 5.44 7.41 -1.25
C PHE A 104 4.33 8.45 -1.33
N GLY A 105 4.68 9.64 -1.81
CA GLY A 105 3.71 10.63 -2.24
C GLY A 105 3.63 10.69 -3.76
N SER A 106 2.43 10.83 -4.32
CA SER A 106 2.24 11.04 -5.76
C SER A 106 2.64 12.44 -6.22
N ASP A 107 2.88 13.35 -5.29
CA ASP A 107 3.45 14.70 -5.50
C ASP A 107 4.92 14.66 -5.94
N ASN A 108 5.62 13.53 -5.76
CA ASN A 108 6.97 13.30 -6.26
C ASN A 108 7.04 11.96 -7.04
N PRO A 109 6.50 11.90 -8.26
CA PRO A 109 6.46 10.65 -9.04
C PRO A 109 7.86 10.16 -9.45
N ASP A 110 8.86 11.03 -9.51
CA ASP A 110 10.22 10.64 -9.86
C ASP A 110 10.86 9.70 -8.83
N ALA A 111 10.45 9.79 -7.56
CA ALA A 111 10.88 8.86 -6.52
C ALA A 111 10.46 7.40 -6.77
N LEU A 112 9.46 7.18 -7.63
CA LEU A 112 8.94 5.86 -8.01
C LEU A 112 9.56 5.31 -9.29
N ARG A 113 10.23 6.16 -10.08
CA ARG A 113 10.82 5.76 -11.37
C ARG A 113 11.95 4.76 -11.18
N GLY A 114 11.99 3.75 -12.03
CA GLY A 114 13.02 2.71 -11.99
C GLY A 114 12.86 1.69 -10.84
N LEU A 115 11.82 1.83 -10.01
CA LEU A 115 11.49 0.84 -8.99
C LEU A 115 10.55 -0.23 -9.56
N GLY A 116 10.72 -1.48 -9.10
CA GLY A 116 9.81 -2.57 -9.43
C GLY A 116 9.05 -3.00 -8.18
N PHE A 117 7.72 -3.18 -8.29
CA PHE A 117 6.86 -3.53 -7.16
C PHE A 117 6.10 -4.84 -7.36
N ASP A 118 6.05 -5.65 -6.31
CA ASP A 118 5.20 -6.85 -6.21
C ASP A 118 3.75 -6.51 -5.82
N GLY A 119 3.53 -5.34 -5.23
CA GLY A 119 2.21 -4.84 -4.89
C GLY A 119 2.22 -3.35 -4.59
N VAL A 120 1.18 -2.66 -5.04
CA VAL A 120 1.02 -1.21 -4.85
C VAL A 120 -0.40 -0.90 -4.40
N VAL A 121 -0.52 -0.01 -3.43
CA VAL A 121 -1.77 0.65 -3.05
C VAL A 121 -1.71 2.11 -3.49
N LEU A 122 -2.72 2.57 -4.21
CA LEU A 122 -2.93 3.98 -4.59
C LEU A 122 -4.11 4.49 -3.76
N ASP A 123 -3.81 5.23 -2.68
CA ASP A 123 -4.84 5.74 -1.76
C ASP A 123 -5.35 7.11 -2.19
N GLU A 124 -6.67 7.30 -2.09
CA GLU A 124 -7.38 8.50 -2.59
C GLU A 124 -6.99 8.82 -4.04
N PHE A 125 -7.01 7.81 -4.89
CA PHE A 125 -6.54 7.86 -6.28
C PHE A 125 -7.20 8.98 -7.09
N ALA A 126 -8.44 9.35 -6.77
CA ALA A 126 -9.14 10.48 -7.38
C ALA A 126 -8.38 11.83 -7.25
N LEU A 127 -7.53 11.97 -6.23
CA LEU A 127 -6.75 13.19 -5.96
C LEU A 127 -5.37 13.19 -6.62
N MET A 128 -4.96 12.08 -7.24
CA MET A 128 -3.65 11.96 -7.88
C MET A 128 -3.69 12.44 -9.33
N SER A 129 -2.53 12.79 -9.89
CA SER A 129 -2.41 12.97 -11.34
C SER A 129 -2.66 11.65 -12.07
N PRO A 130 -3.43 11.62 -13.18
CA PRO A 130 -3.60 10.42 -14.02
C PRO A 130 -2.28 9.81 -14.46
N ARG A 131 -1.25 10.64 -14.67
CA ARG A 131 0.10 10.23 -15.06
C ARG A 131 0.80 9.38 -14.02
N THR A 132 0.45 9.51 -12.74
CA THR A 132 0.99 8.67 -11.67
C THR A 132 0.75 7.19 -11.96
N TRP A 133 -0.44 6.84 -12.39
CA TRP A 133 -0.74 5.45 -12.78
C TRP A 133 -0.13 5.09 -14.14
N THR A 134 -0.44 5.86 -15.18
CA THR A 134 -0.14 5.48 -16.56
C THR A 134 1.34 5.48 -16.89
N GLU A 135 2.09 6.44 -16.35
CA GLU A 135 3.51 6.64 -16.71
C GLU A 135 4.49 6.07 -15.69
N VAL A 136 4.08 5.90 -14.44
CA VAL A 136 5.00 5.56 -13.36
C VAL A 136 4.66 4.21 -12.70
N VAL A 137 3.47 4.06 -12.15
CA VAL A 137 3.13 2.87 -11.34
C VAL A 137 2.87 1.66 -12.23
N ARG A 138 2.15 1.82 -13.33
CA ARG A 138 1.85 0.72 -14.24
C ARG A 138 3.10 0.01 -14.79
N PRO A 139 4.13 0.72 -15.29
CA PRO A 139 5.41 0.07 -15.64
C PRO A 139 6.06 -0.62 -14.45
N ALA A 140 6.11 0.04 -13.27
CA ALA A 140 6.77 -0.47 -12.08
C ALA A 140 6.19 -1.80 -11.55
N VAL A 141 4.90 -2.07 -11.77
CA VAL A 141 4.26 -3.34 -11.39
C VAL A 141 4.25 -4.39 -12.49
N SER A 142 4.49 -3.98 -13.74
CA SER A 142 4.41 -4.89 -14.89
C SER A 142 5.53 -5.91 -14.89
N ASP A 143 6.75 -5.50 -14.60
CA ASP A 143 7.94 -6.37 -14.64
C ASP A 143 7.87 -7.52 -13.62
N LYS A 144 7.21 -7.28 -12.48
CA LYS A 144 7.05 -8.28 -11.40
C LYS A 144 5.69 -8.96 -11.40
N LEU A 145 4.82 -8.64 -12.37
CA LEU A 145 3.42 -9.07 -12.37
C LEU A 145 2.71 -8.72 -11.04
N GLY A 146 3.09 -7.57 -10.47
CA GLY A 146 2.60 -7.10 -9.18
C GLY A 146 1.10 -6.79 -9.22
N TYR A 147 0.49 -6.80 -8.04
CA TYR A 147 -0.91 -6.40 -7.90
C TYR A 147 -1.05 -4.90 -7.62
N VAL A 148 -2.22 -4.36 -7.92
CA VAL A 148 -2.57 -2.96 -7.62
C VAL A 148 -3.92 -2.88 -6.95
N ILE A 149 -4.01 -2.04 -5.94
CA ILE A 149 -5.27 -1.70 -5.26
C ILE A 149 -5.46 -0.19 -5.37
N PHE A 150 -6.44 0.23 -6.17
CA PHE A 150 -6.92 1.61 -6.20
C PHE A 150 -7.98 1.77 -5.12
N ILE A 151 -7.76 2.71 -4.22
CA ILE A 151 -8.71 3.00 -3.14
C ILE A 151 -9.12 4.46 -3.19
N GLY A 152 -10.38 4.73 -2.94
CA GLY A 152 -10.86 6.10 -2.88
C GLY A 152 -12.28 6.21 -2.35
N THR A 153 -12.67 7.45 -2.13
CA THR A 153 -14.04 7.86 -1.87
C THR A 153 -14.64 8.35 -3.19
N PRO A 154 -15.92 8.11 -3.48
CA PRO A 154 -16.56 8.63 -4.68
C PRO A 154 -16.44 10.16 -4.75
N MET A 155 -15.98 10.69 -5.88
CA MET A 155 -15.80 12.13 -6.12
C MET A 155 -16.26 12.53 -7.54
N GLY A 156 -17.38 11.99 -8.00
CA GLY A 156 -17.89 12.23 -9.35
C GLY A 156 -17.10 11.52 -10.46
N HIS A 157 -17.25 11.99 -11.70
CA HIS A 157 -16.55 11.43 -12.86
C HIS A 157 -15.11 11.96 -12.93
N ASN A 158 -14.15 11.10 -12.62
CA ASN A 158 -12.72 11.39 -12.68
C ASN A 158 -11.94 10.09 -13.00
N GLN A 159 -10.62 10.15 -12.99
CA GLN A 159 -9.77 8.98 -13.26
C GLN A 159 -10.05 7.75 -12.37
N PHE A 160 -10.56 7.95 -11.16
CA PHE A 160 -10.95 6.84 -10.28
C PHE A 160 -12.23 6.15 -10.80
N TRP A 161 -13.13 6.94 -11.39
CA TRP A 161 -14.29 6.41 -12.11
C TRP A 161 -13.85 5.61 -13.35
N ASP A 162 -12.84 6.09 -14.08
CA ASP A 162 -12.38 5.46 -15.33
C ASP A 162 -11.74 4.09 -15.09
N VAL A 163 -11.20 3.83 -13.91
CA VAL A 163 -10.63 2.52 -13.54
C VAL A 163 -11.61 1.60 -12.81
N TYR A 164 -12.77 2.12 -12.38
CA TYR A 164 -13.85 1.37 -11.74
C TYR A 164 -14.67 0.60 -12.76
#